data_47f799a7a5c2ad43b97e14391999c532
#
_entry.id   47f799a7a5c2ad43b97e14391999c532
#
_cell.length_a   1.000
_cell.length_b   1.000
_cell.length_c   1.000
_cell.angle_alpha   90.00
_cell.angle_beta   90.00
_cell.angle_gamma   90.00
#
_symmetry.space_group_name_H-M   'P 1'
#
loop_
_entity.id
_entity.type
_entity.pdbx_description
1 polymer ?
#
loop_
_entity_poly.entity_id
_entity_poly.type
_entity_poly.pdbx_seq_one_letter_code
_entity_poly.pdbx_strand_id
1 'polypeptide(L)'
;MTALLHALDPGPSSPEIVRMIVEIPKNSSNKYEYDKSLGVFRLDRTLYSPMHYPGDYGFIPGTLAEDDDPLDVLVTADEATFPGCMLEVRPVGLLSMVDEHGPDTKILAVPDRNPRYDQIHTIDQIFPHILTEIEHFFTIYKELEGKKTRMEGWKGPREARRAILESRQRYLDDKKQAEQEHAAASSS
;
A
#
# COMPACT_ATOMS: atom_id res chain seq x y z
N MET A 1 0.66 -9.00 24.54
CA MET A 1 0.16 -9.43 23.22
C MET A 1 0.69 -8.40 22.22
N THR A 2 1.61 -8.78 21.35
CA THR A 2 2.14 -7.86 20.33
C THR A 2 1.03 -7.66 19.30
N ALA A 3 0.59 -6.43 19.08
CA ALA A 3 -0.40 -6.13 18.07
C ALA A 3 0.18 -6.51 16.68
N LEU A 4 -0.58 -7.27 15.89
CA LEU A 4 -0.19 -7.58 14.52
C LEU A 4 -0.20 -6.29 13.69
N LEU A 5 0.84 -6.06 12.90
CA LEU A 5 1.02 -4.79 12.17
C LEU A 5 -0.16 -4.43 11.27
N HIS A 6 -0.74 -5.43 10.58
CA HIS A 6 -1.90 -5.22 9.70
C HIS A 6 -3.19 -4.82 10.45
N ALA A 7 -3.28 -5.11 11.76
CA ALA A 7 -4.44 -4.80 12.59
C ALA A 7 -4.31 -3.47 13.34
N LEU A 8 -3.22 -2.74 13.16
CA LEU A 8 -3.08 -1.39 13.69
C LEU A 8 -4.13 -0.47 13.05
N ASP A 9 -4.43 0.62 13.75
CA ASP A 9 -5.30 1.67 13.22
C ASP A 9 -4.57 2.48 12.13
N PRO A 10 -5.25 2.89 11.05
CA PRO A 10 -4.64 3.66 9.96
C PRO A 10 -4.19 5.06 10.36
N GLY A 11 -4.45 5.47 11.58
CA GLY A 11 -4.05 6.76 12.16
C GLY A 11 -5.22 7.69 12.45
N PRO A 12 -5.05 8.57 13.45
CA PRO A 12 -6.12 9.46 13.93
C PRO A 12 -6.54 10.52 12.92
N SER A 13 -5.68 10.82 11.95
CA SER A 13 -5.93 11.81 10.89
C SER A 13 -6.31 11.18 9.55
N SER A 14 -6.60 9.85 9.53
CA SER A 14 -7.06 9.17 8.32
C SER A 14 -8.40 9.74 7.85
N PRO A 15 -8.59 9.97 6.54
CA PRO A 15 -7.74 9.59 5.41
C PRO A 15 -6.76 10.68 4.94
N GLU A 16 -6.63 11.83 5.62
CA GLU A 16 -5.77 12.94 5.22
C GLU A 16 -4.28 12.63 5.43
N ILE A 17 -3.96 12.01 6.56
CA ILE A 17 -2.64 11.47 6.90
C ILE A 17 -2.88 10.06 7.42
N VAL A 18 -2.18 9.10 6.85
CA VAL A 18 -2.32 7.70 7.22
C VAL A 18 -0.99 7.10 7.67
N ARG A 19 -1.07 6.10 8.53
CA ARG A 19 0.06 5.22 8.82
C ARG A 19 0.27 4.26 7.66
N MET A 20 1.52 4.03 7.35
CA MET A 20 1.98 3.03 6.40
C MET A 20 2.97 2.12 7.10
N ILE A 21 2.90 0.83 6.84
CA ILE A 21 3.94 -0.13 7.21
C ILE A 21 4.71 -0.49 5.95
N VAL A 22 6.01 -0.25 5.98
CA VAL A 22 6.89 -0.56 4.84
C VAL A 22 7.15 -2.05 4.79
N GLU A 23 6.98 -2.65 3.62
CA GLU A 23 7.40 -4.01 3.32
C GLU A 23 8.67 -4.01 2.47
N ILE A 24 8.71 -3.17 1.46
CA ILE A 24 9.77 -3.13 0.47
C ILE A 24 10.37 -1.72 0.44
N PRO A 25 11.62 -1.55 0.86
CA PRO A 25 12.26 -0.26 0.78
C PRO A 25 12.57 0.15 -0.66
N LYS A 26 12.58 1.44 -0.92
CA LYS A 26 13.04 2.03 -2.18
C LYS A 26 14.38 1.43 -2.62
N ASN A 27 14.56 1.24 -3.90
CA ASN A 27 15.74 0.64 -4.53
C ASN A 27 15.94 -0.84 -4.22
N SER A 28 15.00 -1.53 -3.58
CA SER A 28 15.06 -2.99 -3.42
C SER A 28 14.63 -3.69 -4.72
N SER A 29 15.33 -4.75 -5.09
CA SER A 29 14.87 -5.75 -6.06
C SER A 29 14.22 -6.97 -5.37
N ASN A 30 14.28 -7.04 -4.05
CA ASN A 30 13.61 -8.08 -3.27
C ASN A 30 12.19 -7.63 -2.93
N LYS A 31 11.21 -8.51 -3.19
CA LYS A 31 9.85 -8.37 -2.71
C LYS A 31 9.73 -9.04 -1.35
N TYR A 32 9.50 -8.25 -0.33
CA TYR A 32 9.18 -8.73 1.01
C TYR A 32 7.67 -8.63 1.22
N GLU A 33 7.12 -9.52 2.02
CA GLU A 33 5.71 -9.54 2.43
C GLU A 33 5.61 -9.72 3.94
N TYR A 34 4.66 -9.05 4.55
CA TYR A 34 4.34 -9.26 5.95
C TYR A 34 3.43 -10.49 6.09
N ASP A 35 3.97 -11.55 6.66
CA ASP A 35 3.19 -12.76 6.99
C ASP A 35 2.31 -12.49 8.21
N LYS A 36 1.01 -12.33 7.99
CA LYS A 36 0.01 -12.01 9.02
C LYS A 36 -0.09 -13.12 10.08
N SER A 37 0.18 -14.38 9.71
CA SER A 37 0.07 -15.54 10.59
C SER A 37 1.28 -15.68 11.52
N LEU A 38 2.46 -15.38 11.01
CA LEU A 38 3.72 -15.48 11.74
C LEU A 38 4.14 -14.17 12.40
N GLY A 39 3.60 -13.03 11.95
CA GLY A 39 3.95 -11.71 12.44
C GLY A 39 5.37 -11.25 12.05
N VAL A 40 5.88 -11.73 10.93
CA VAL A 40 7.24 -11.44 10.44
C VAL A 40 7.23 -10.98 8.98
N PHE A 41 8.28 -10.26 8.57
CA PHE A 41 8.54 -10.00 7.16
C PHE A 41 9.34 -11.16 6.59
N ARG A 42 8.89 -11.71 5.46
CA ARG A 42 9.59 -12.76 4.73
C ARG A 42 9.94 -12.30 3.32
N LEU A 43 11.01 -12.83 2.78
CA LEU A 43 11.32 -12.69 1.36
C LEU A 43 10.34 -13.57 0.55
N ASP A 44 9.45 -12.93 -0.21
CA ASP A 44 8.60 -13.64 -1.18
C ASP A 44 9.45 -14.10 -2.37
N ARG A 45 10.06 -13.14 -3.07
CA ARG A 45 10.97 -13.39 -4.19
C ARG A 45 11.86 -12.19 -4.48
N THR A 46 12.89 -12.41 -5.28
CA THR A 46 13.59 -11.34 -5.97
C THR A 46 12.92 -11.10 -7.32
N LEU A 47 12.76 -9.85 -7.73
CA LEU A 47 12.20 -9.51 -9.06
C LEU A 47 13.01 -10.22 -10.15
N TYR A 48 12.32 -10.76 -11.14
CA TYR A 48 12.97 -11.49 -12.24
C TYR A 48 13.65 -10.55 -13.25
N SER A 49 13.36 -9.27 -13.19
CA SER A 49 13.98 -8.21 -13.98
C SER A 49 14.99 -7.42 -13.13
N PRO A 50 15.94 -6.68 -13.74
CA PRO A 50 16.88 -5.83 -13.01
C PRO A 50 16.26 -4.54 -12.45
N MET A 51 14.94 -4.51 -12.30
CA MET A 51 14.20 -3.37 -11.76
C MET A 51 14.28 -3.29 -10.24
N HIS A 52 14.03 -2.09 -9.75
CA HIS A 52 14.01 -1.80 -8.32
C HIS A 52 12.74 -1.02 -8.00
N TYR A 53 12.19 -1.20 -6.82
CA TYR A 53 11.02 -0.43 -6.38
C TYR A 53 11.33 1.07 -6.38
N PRO A 54 10.47 1.90 -7.02
CA PRO A 54 10.76 3.34 -7.21
C PRO A 54 10.53 4.19 -5.94
N GLY A 55 9.95 3.62 -4.92
CA GLY A 55 9.67 4.23 -3.62
C GLY A 55 9.59 3.18 -2.52
N ASP A 56 9.43 3.60 -1.27
CA ASP A 56 9.07 2.70 -0.19
C ASP A 56 7.65 2.18 -0.45
N TYR A 57 7.49 0.87 -0.49
CA TYR A 57 6.24 0.20 -0.78
C TYR A 57 5.78 -0.62 0.42
N GLY A 58 4.50 -0.69 0.64
CA GLY A 58 3.89 -1.45 1.73
C GLY A 58 2.39 -1.19 1.80
N PHE A 59 1.80 -1.26 2.99
CA PHE A 59 0.37 -1.23 3.15
C PHE A 59 -0.12 -0.24 4.22
N ILE A 60 -1.38 0.15 4.13
CA ILE A 60 -2.09 0.92 5.16
C ILE A 60 -2.74 -0.07 6.12
N PRO A 61 -2.35 -0.10 7.40
CA PRO A 61 -2.92 -1.04 8.37
C PRO A 61 -4.39 -0.77 8.64
N GLY A 62 -5.13 -1.80 9.02
CA GLY A 62 -6.55 -1.72 9.30
C GLY A 62 -7.42 -1.37 8.09
N THR A 63 -6.97 -1.72 6.89
CA THR A 63 -7.69 -1.64 5.63
C THR A 63 -7.80 -3.03 4.98
N LEU A 64 -8.75 -3.20 4.07
CA LEU A 64 -8.95 -4.41 3.25
C LEU A 64 -9.28 -3.97 1.83
N ALA A 65 -8.45 -4.30 0.87
CA ALA A 65 -8.66 -4.05 -0.55
C ALA A 65 -9.57 -5.14 -1.18
N GLU A 66 -9.76 -5.11 -2.49
CA GLU A 66 -10.68 -6.03 -3.18
C GLU A 66 -10.09 -7.44 -3.37
N ASP A 67 -8.78 -7.58 -3.18
CA ASP A 67 -8.01 -8.83 -3.24
C ASP A 67 -7.80 -9.49 -1.87
N ASP A 68 -8.52 -9.04 -0.84
CA ASP A 68 -8.44 -9.51 0.55
C ASP A 68 -7.11 -9.19 1.26
N ASP A 69 -6.27 -8.32 0.68
CA ASP A 69 -5.08 -7.80 1.32
C ASP A 69 -5.26 -6.35 1.80
N PRO A 70 -4.44 -5.85 2.73
CA PRO A 70 -4.45 -4.45 3.10
C PRO A 70 -4.16 -3.54 1.89
N LEU A 71 -4.76 -2.35 1.87
CA LEU A 71 -4.59 -1.41 0.76
C LEU A 71 -3.13 -0.98 0.60
N ASP A 72 -2.60 -1.17 -0.59
CA ASP A 72 -1.23 -0.86 -0.97
C ASP A 72 -0.94 0.63 -1.04
N VAL A 73 0.27 1.01 -0.64
CA VAL A 73 0.76 2.38 -0.72
C VAL A 73 2.22 2.44 -1.15
N LEU A 74 2.52 3.33 -2.09
CA LEU A 74 3.87 3.70 -2.51
C LEU A 74 4.17 5.11 -2.03
N VAL A 75 5.30 5.29 -1.36
CA VAL A 75 5.76 6.59 -0.89
C VAL A 75 6.96 7.06 -1.69
N THR A 76 6.83 8.22 -2.31
CA THR A 76 7.99 8.89 -2.92
C THR A 76 8.78 9.60 -1.83
N ALA A 77 9.97 9.12 -1.54
CA ALA A 77 10.87 9.71 -0.55
C ALA A 77 12.30 9.78 -1.11
N ASP A 78 13.13 10.66 -0.53
CA ASP A 78 14.51 10.80 -0.94
C ASP A 78 15.32 9.57 -0.57
N GLU A 79 15.20 9.14 0.69
CA GLU A 79 15.92 8.02 1.27
C GLU A 79 14.99 6.81 1.50
N ALA A 80 15.54 5.62 1.31
CA ALA A 80 14.86 4.38 1.65
C ALA A 80 14.75 4.20 3.18
N THR A 81 13.65 3.62 3.63
CA THR A 81 13.53 3.15 5.01
C THR A 81 13.88 1.66 5.13
N PHE A 82 13.19 0.89 5.96
CA PHE A 82 13.44 -0.54 6.16
C PHE A 82 12.13 -1.31 6.38
N PRO A 83 12.08 -2.61 6.11
CA PRO A 83 10.89 -3.44 6.35
C PRO A 83 10.44 -3.38 7.82
N GLY A 84 9.16 -3.06 8.03
CA GLY A 84 8.58 -2.86 9.37
C GLY A 84 8.62 -1.42 9.87
N CYS A 85 9.25 -0.51 9.17
CA CYS A 85 9.18 0.91 9.51
C CYS A 85 7.75 1.42 9.34
N MET A 86 7.24 2.13 10.35
CA MET A 86 5.96 2.83 10.26
C MET A 86 6.20 4.29 9.90
N LEU A 87 5.54 4.75 8.84
CA LEU A 87 5.56 6.13 8.39
C LEU A 87 4.18 6.77 8.58
N GLU A 88 4.14 8.07 8.85
CA GLU A 88 2.96 8.91 8.64
C GLU A 88 3.10 9.56 7.26
N VAL A 89 2.13 9.31 6.38
CA VAL A 89 2.19 9.71 4.98
C VAL A 89 0.91 10.42 4.55
N ARG A 90 1.03 11.39 3.66
CA ARG A 90 -0.08 12.13 3.07
C ARG A 90 -0.40 11.59 1.68
N PRO A 91 -1.61 11.00 1.45
CA PRO A 91 -2.06 10.57 0.14
C PRO A 91 -2.22 11.76 -0.82
N VAL A 92 -1.56 11.70 -1.96
CA VAL A 92 -1.59 12.74 -3.01
C VAL A 92 -2.27 12.29 -4.28
N GLY A 93 -2.50 11.00 -4.43
CA GLY A 93 -3.19 10.39 -5.56
C GLY A 93 -3.22 8.88 -5.45
N LEU A 94 -3.70 8.21 -6.49
CA LEU A 94 -3.65 6.76 -6.65
C LEU A 94 -3.40 6.37 -8.10
N LEU A 95 -2.77 5.22 -8.29
CA LEU A 95 -2.69 4.51 -9.57
C LEU A 95 -3.74 3.41 -9.56
N SER A 96 -4.62 3.42 -10.57
CA SER A 96 -5.58 2.35 -10.82
C SER A 96 -5.00 1.40 -11.86
N MET A 97 -4.97 0.12 -11.55
CA MET A 97 -4.49 -0.93 -12.46
C MET A 97 -5.29 -2.21 -12.29
N VAL A 98 -5.11 -3.13 -13.22
CA VAL A 98 -5.69 -4.47 -13.20
C VAL A 98 -4.57 -5.48 -13.42
N ASP A 99 -4.52 -6.48 -12.58
CA ASP A 99 -3.60 -7.62 -12.73
C ASP A 99 -4.36 -8.96 -12.85
N GLU A 100 -3.69 -10.08 -12.63
CA GLU A 100 -4.27 -11.41 -12.71
C GLU A 100 -5.35 -11.71 -11.67
N HIS A 101 -5.42 -10.93 -10.58
CA HIS A 101 -6.40 -11.08 -9.50
C HIS A 101 -7.57 -10.08 -9.62
N GLY A 102 -7.48 -9.10 -10.52
CA GLY A 102 -8.52 -8.11 -10.74
C GLY A 102 -8.05 -6.67 -10.52
N PRO A 103 -8.96 -5.76 -10.12
CA PRO A 103 -8.63 -4.38 -9.81
C PRO A 103 -7.59 -4.30 -8.68
N ASP A 104 -6.55 -3.54 -8.93
CA ASP A 104 -5.44 -3.36 -8.00
C ASP A 104 -5.11 -1.85 -7.89
N THR A 105 -5.40 -1.27 -6.74
CA THR A 105 -5.22 0.16 -6.49
C THR A 105 -3.98 0.41 -5.63
N LYS A 106 -3.09 1.27 -6.10
CA LYS A 106 -1.91 1.70 -5.36
C LYS A 106 -2.05 3.17 -4.94
N ILE A 107 -2.10 3.43 -3.65
CA ILE A 107 -2.06 4.81 -3.14
C ILE A 107 -0.68 5.39 -3.39
N LEU A 108 -0.62 6.60 -3.94
CA LEU A 108 0.61 7.39 -4.00
C LEU A 108 0.60 8.40 -2.86
N ALA A 109 1.66 8.40 -2.07
CA ALA A 109 1.79 9.28 -0.92
C ALA A 109 3.17 9.93 -0.82
N VAL A 110 3.27 10.94 0.02
CA VAL A 110 4.53 11.61 0.40
C VAL A 110 4.69 11.57 1.93
N PRO A 111 5.91 11.59 2.47
CA PRO A 111 6.13 11.67 3.92
C PRO A 111 5.51 12.95 4.50
N ASP A 112 4.72 12.82 5.55
CA ASP A 112 4.04 13.98 6.17
C ASP A 112 5.01 14.88 6.96
N ARG A 113 6.05 14.30 7.57
CA ARG A 113 7.02 15.04 8.40
C ARG A 113 8.35 15.33 7.71
N ASN A 114 8.34 15.51 6.39
CA ASN A 114 9.52 15.90 5.65
C ASN A 114 9.30 17.25 4.97
N PRO A 115 9.99 18.34 5.38
CA PRO A 115 9.78 19.70 4.85
C PRO A 115 9.91 19.82 3.33
N ARG A 116 10.62 18.89 2.67
CA ARG A 116 10.73 18.88 1.20
C ARG A 116 9.42 18.57 0.51
N TYR A 117 8.47 17.95 1.24
CA TYR A 117 7.17 17.54 0.73
C TYR A 117 6.00 18.36 1.28
N ASP A 118 6.26 19.40 2.09
CA ASP A 118 5.22 20.23 2.73
C ASP A 118 4.26 20.88 1.72
N GLN A 119 4.77 21.20 0.52
CA GLN A 119 3.96 21.85 -0.53
C GLN A 119 3.28 20.83 -1.47
N ILE A 120 3.48 19.52 -1.28
CA ILE A 120 2.93 18.48 -2.15
C ILE A 120 1.64 17.94 -1.54
N HIS A 121 0.51 18.32 -2.12
CA HIS A 121 -0.84 17.93 -1.69
C HIS A 121 -1.64 17.20 -2.77
N THR A 122 -1.19 17.29 -4.02
CA THR A 122 -1.84 16.67 -5.18
C THR A 122 -0.81 16.01 -6.08
N ILE A 123 -1.28 15.05 -6.88
CA ILE A 123 -0.44 14.33 -7.84
C ILE A 123 0.22 15.27 -8.86
N ASP A 124 -0.45 16.37 -9.23
CA ASP A 124 0.05 17.35 -10.20
C ASP A 124 1.29 18.10 -9.71
N GLN A 125 1.58 18.03 -8.41
CA GLN A 125 2.77 18.65 -7.80
C GLN A 125 3.94 17.67 -7.70
N ILE A 126 3.73 16.39 -8.02
CA ILE A 126 4.80 15.40 -8.19
C ILE A 126 5.48 15.66 -9.54
N PHE A 127 6.81 15.57 -9.57
CA PHE A 127 7.54 15.72 -10.83
C PHE A 127 7.05 14.68 -11.85
N PRO A 128 6.59 15.08 -13.05
CA PRO A 128 5.86 14.19 -13.97
C PRO A 128 6.61 12.91 -14.34
N HIS A 129 7.95 12.98 -14.43
CA HIS A 129 8.76 11.82 -14.78
C HIS A 129 8.72 10.73 -13.69
N ILE A 130 8.59 11.10 -12.42
CA ILE A 130 8.43 10.15 -11.30
C ILE A 130 7.15 9.32 -11.49
N LEU A 131 6.06 9.95 -11.90
CA LEU A 131 4.80 9.25 -12.19
C LEU A 131 4.97 8.27 -13.36
N THR A 132 5.71 8.67 -14.40
CA THR A 132 6.05 7.82 -15.52
C THR A 132 6.90 6.61 -15.10
N GLU A 133 7.89 6.81 -14.25
CA GLU A 133 8.74 5.73 -13.71
C GLU A 133 7.93 4.72 -12.88
N ILE A 134 7.03 5.21 -12.02
CA ILE A 134 6.17 4.37 -11.19
C ILE A 134 5.22 3.55 -12.08
N GLU A 135 4.56 4.19 -13.04
CA GLU A 135 3.65 3.52 -13.96
C GLU A 135 4.38 2.47 -14.80
N HIS A 136 5.57 2.81 -15.32
CA HIS A 136 6.41 1.87 -16.06
C HIS A 136 6.81 0.68 -15.19
N PHE A 137 7.25 0.92 -13.96
CA PHE A 137 7.58 -0.14 -13.02
C PHE A 137 6.42 -1.13 -12.87
N PHE A 138 5.23 -0.67 -12.50
CA PHE A 138 4.07 -1.54 -12.30
C PHE A 138 3.55 -2.19 -13.60
N THR A 139 3.86 -1.61 -14.76
CA THR A 139 3.51 -2.20 -16.05
C THR A 139 4.32 -3.46 -16.34
N ILE A 140 5.62 -3.49 -16.00
CA ILE A 140 6.53 -4.54 -16.48
C ILE A 140 7.18 -5.38 -15.37
N TYR A 141 7.01 -5.05 -14.08
CA TYR A 141 7.73 -5.72 -12.98
C TYR A 141 7.41 -7.23 -12.86
N LYS A 142 6.23 -7.67 -13.34
CA LYS A 142 5.81 -9.08 -13.39
C LYS A 142 5.93 -9.70 -14.82
N GLU A 143 6.42 -8.96 -15.82
CA GLU A 143 6.43 -9.43 -17.22
C GLU A 143 7.28 -10.70 -17.40
N LEU A 144 8.47 -10.76 -16.81
CA LEU A 144 9.34 -11.95 -16.86
C LEU A 144 8.81 -13.12 -16.01
N GLU A 145 7.79 -12.90 -15.18
CA GLU A 145 7.02 -13.94 -14.49
C GLU A 145 5.87 -14.49 -15.37
N GLY A 146 5.73 -13.97 -16.61
CA GLY A 146 4.65 -14.35 -17.51
C GLY A 146 3.29 -13.72 -17.18
N LYS A 147 3.25 -12.76 -16.26
CA LYS A 147 2.04 -12.06 -15.81
C LYS A 147 1.90 -10.72 -16.52
N LYS A 148 0.66 -10.30 -16.73
CA LYS A 148 0.36 -9.02 -17.38
C LYS A 148 -0.38 -8.10 -16.42
N THR A 149 -0.02 -6.83 -16.47
CA THR A 149 -0.73 -5.75 -15.78
C THR A 149 -1.27 -4.76 -16.82
N ARG A 150 -2.39 -4.12 -16.52
CA ARG A 150 -2.98 -3.07 -17.36
C ARG A 150 -3.22 -1.82 -16.52
N MET A 151 -2.57 -0.73 -16.90
CA MET A 151 -2.77 0.55 -16.26
C MET A 151 -4.11 1.17 -16.67
N GLU A 152 -4.85 1.70 -15.69
CA GLU A 152 -6.08 2.46 -15.91
C GLU A 152 -5.86 3.97 -15.68
N GLY A 153 -4.69 4.32 -15.13
CA GLY A 153 -4.21 5.68 -14.99
C GLY A 153 -4.28 6.24 -13.57
N TRP A 154 -3.84 7.47 -13.47
CA TRP A 154 -3.74 8.20 -12.23
C TRP A 154 -5.05 8.92 -11.87
N LYS A 155 -5.33 9.00 -10.57
CA LYS A 155 -6.43 9.78 -9.99
C LYS A 155 -5.91 10.64 -8.83
N GLY A 156 -6.65 11.69 -8.50
CA GLY A 156 -6.22 12.68 -7.52
C GLY A 156 -6.40 12.27 -6.06
N PRO A 157 -6.09 13.19 -5.12
CA PRO A 157 -6.13 12.91 -3.68
C PRO A 157 -7.54 12.62 -3.16
N ARG A 158 -8.60 13.14 -3.80
CA ARG A 158 -9.98 12.85 -3.42
C ARG A 158 -10.32 11.38 -3.62
N GLU A 159 -9.93 10.81 -4.74
CA GLU A 159 -10.13 9.41 -5.08
C GLU A 159 -9.27 8.50 -4.18
N ALA A 160 -8.03 8.92 -3.88
CA ALA A 160 -7.16 8.20 -2.94
C ALA A 160 -7.79 8.12 -1.53
N ARG A 161 -8.26 9.23 -0.99
CA ARG A 161 -8.93 9.27 0.32
C ARG A 161 -10.20 8.42 0.34
N ARG A 162 -10.98 8.44 -0.74
CA ARG A 162 -12.17 7.60 -0.87
C ARG A 162 -11.79 6.11 -0.83
N ALA A 163 -10.79 5.68 -1.58
CA ALA A 163 -10.31 4.30 -1.58
C ALA A 163 -9.86 3.86 -0.18
N ILE A 164 -9.17 4.73 0.57
CA ILE A 164 -8.77 4.47 1.96
C ILE A 164 -9.99 4.26 2.87
N LEU A 165 -11.00 5.12 2.76
CA LEU A 165 -12.22 5.01 3.58
C LEU A 165 -13.02 3.75 3.25
N GLU A 166 -13.18 3.42 1.96
CA GLU A 166 -13.87 2.22 1.49
C GLU A 166 -13.15 0.95 1.96
N SER A 167 -11.81 0.90 1.85
CA SER A 167 -11.00 -0.22 2.32
C SER A 167 -11.01 -0.33 3.85
N ARG A 168 -11.05 0.79 4.57
CA ARG A 168 -11.24 0.79 6.03
C ARG A 168 -12.61 0.22 6.42
N GLN A 169 -13.66 0.60 5.71
CA GLN A 169 -15.01 0.10 6.00
C GLN A 169 -15.09 -1.41 5.75
N ARG A 170 -14.55 -1.92 4.64
CA ARG A 170 -14.48 -3.37 4.38
C ARG A 170 -13.76 -4.11 5.51
N TYR A 171 -12.63 -3.62 5.97
CA TYR A 171 -11.90 -4.21 7.09
C TYR A 171 -12.74 -4.28 8.38
N LEU A 172 -13.49 -3.21 8.70
CA LEU A 172 -14.34 -3.18 9.89
C LEU A 172 -15.53 -4.14 9.79
N ASP A 173 -16.08 -4.30 8.60
CA ASP A 173 -17.21 -5.21 8.36
C ASP A 173 -16.75 -6.68 8.40
N ASP A 174 -15.62 -7.01 7.79
CA ASP A 174 -14.97 -8.32 7.87
C ASP A 174 -14.67 -8.72 9.31
N LYS A 175 -14.06 -7.82 10.08
CA LYS A 175 -13.77 -8.04 11.49
C LYS A 175 -15.02 -8.33 12.32
N LYS A 176 -16.12 -7.58 12.11
CA LYS A 176 -17.39 -7.82 12.80
C LYS A 176 -17.99 -9.18 12.47
N GLN A 177 -17.91 -9.56 11.18
CA GLN A 177 -18.39 -10.86 10.75
C GLN A 177 -17.60 -12.00 11.44
N ALA A 178 -16.28 -11.93 11.44
CA ALA A 178 -15.43 -12.91 12.10
C ALA A 178 -15.70 -13.02 13.61
N GLU A 179 -15.94 -11.89 14.30
CA GLU A 179 -16.31 -11.88 15.73
C GLU A 179 -17.68 -12.55 15.97
N GLN A 180 -18.66 -12.35 15.10
CA GLN A 180 -19.99 -12.97 15.19
C GLN A 180 -19.93 -14.48 14.95
N GLU A 181 -19.18 -14.93 13.97
CA GLU A 181 -18.99 -16.36 13.67
C GLU A 181 -18.30 -17.08 14.84
N HIS A 182 -17.25 -16.45 15.41
CA HIS A 182 -16.56 -17.00 16.59
C HIS A 182 -17.48 -17.11 17.83
N ALA A 183 -18.30 -16.10 18.07
CA ALA A 183 -19.27 -16.10 19.18
C ALA A 183 -20.34 -17.20 18.98
N ALA A 184 -20.85 -17.40 17.77
CA ALA A 184 -21.79 -18.45 17.44
C ALA A 184 -21.20 -19.87 17.62
N ALA A 185 -19.95 -20.07 17.17
CA ALA A 185 -19.23 -21.33 17.32
C ALA A 185 -18.92 -21.68 18.78
N SER A 186 -18.70 -20.67 19.63
CA SER A 186 -18.42 -20.86 21.07
C SER A 186 -19.68 -21.13 21.92
N SER A 187 -20.87 -20.94 21.33
CA SER A 187 -22.16 -21.12 22.01
C SER A 187 -22.85 -22.46 21.65
N SER A 188 -22.20 -23.24 20.78
CA SER A 188 -22.67 -24.58 20.33
C SER A 188 -21.85 -25.69 20.97
#